data_29b2676196d8ce910f7fe9ac4e8edd45
#
_entry.id   29b2676196d8ce910f7fe9ac4e8edd45
#
_cell.length_a   1.000
_cell.length_b   1.000
_cell.length_c   1.000
_cell.angle_alpha   90.00
_cell.angle_beta   90.00
_cell.angle_gamma   90.00
#
_symmetry.space_group_name_H-M   'P 1'
#
loop_
_entity.id
_entity.type
_entity.pdbx_description
1 polymer ?
#
loop_
_entity_poly.entity_id
_entity_poly.type
_entity_poly.pdbx_seq_one_letter_code
_entity_poly.pdbx_strand_id
1 'polypeptide(L)'
;MRKPFLDNLRYGIVLSVVAYHVFYQFNSVGVITNVVIPGIPALDAPLYVLYPWFMAALFMISGICARYSLEKQTGKQYLKGKVRRQLIPSVAIIFLIGWSTGWVTDQYANIFGGNGAQVPLVAKYLVWCLSGIGVLWFLHELLLCEV
;
A
#
# COMPACT_ATOMS: atom_id res chain seq x y z
N MET A 1 21.80 -9.64 17.42
CA MET A 1 21.84 -10.81 16.52
C MET A 1 20.68 -10.68 15.53
N ARG A 2 20.95 -10.88 14.23
CA ARG A 2 19.90 -10.94 13.21
C ARG A 2 19.15 -12.27 13.41
N LYS A 3 17.82 -12.24 13.44
CA LYS A 3 17.01 -13.46 13.63
C LYS A 3 16.46 -13.90 12.27
N PRO A 4 17.05 -14.90 11.61
CA PRO A 4 16.66 -15.32 10.24
C PRO A 4 15.19 -15.75 10.15
N PHE A 5 14.66 -16.28 11.23
CA PHE A 5 13.24 -16.64 11.33
C PHE A 5 12.29 -15.45 11.08
N LEU A 6 12.57 -14.27 11.66
CA LEU A 6 11.75 -13.08 11.45
C LEU A 6 11.86 -12.56 10.01
N ASP A 7 13.06 -12.65 9.43
CA ASP A 7 13.25 -12.28 8.03
C ASP A 7 12.44 -13.21 7.09
N ASN A 8 12.50 -14.53 7.31
CA ASN A 8 11.75 -15.50 6.52
C ASN A 8 10.23 -15.33 6.66
N LEU A 9 9.74 -15.08 7.89
CA LEU A 9 8.33 -14.83 8.14
C LEU A 9 7.86 -13.56 7.41
N ARG A 10 8.66 -12.50 7.44
CA ARG A 10 8.37 -11.26 6.71
C ARG A 10 8.30 -11.48 5.20
N TYR A 11 9.24 -12.24 4.62
CA TYR A 11 9.20 -12.60 3.21
C TYR A 11 7.94 -13.38 2.85
N GLY A 12 7.57 -14.37 3.64
CA GLY A 12 6.36 -15.15 3.42
C GLY A 12 5.10 -14.29 3.41
N ILE A 13 4.98 -13.36 4.37
CA ILE A 13 3.82 -12.46 4.42
C ILE A 13 3.82 -11.48 3.24
N VAL A 14 4.97 -10.91 2.88
CA VAL A 14 5.05 -10.00 1.72
C VAL A 14 4.64 -10.71 0.44
N LEU A 15 5.08 -11.95 0.23
CA LEU A 15 4.65 -12.76 -0.92
C LEU A 15 3.14 -13.02 -0.89
N SER A 16 2.56 -13.29 0.28
CA SER A 16 1.11 -13.47 0.43
C SER A 16 0.35 -12.18 0.12
N VAL A 17 0.88 -11.00 0.50
CA VAL A 17 0.30 -9.69 0.15
C VAL A 17 0.33 -9.47 -1.35
N VAL A 18 1.43 -9.79 -2.03
CA VAL A 18 1.53 -9.66 -3.49
C VAL A 18 0.53 -10.59 -4.18
N ALA A 19 0.48 -11.86 -3.78
CA ALA A 19 -0.48 -12.83 -4.31
C ALA A 19 -1.93 -12.36 -4.07
N TYR A 20 -2.23 -11.87 -2.86
CA TYR A 20 -3.54 -11.30 -2.55
C TYR A 20 -3.93 -10.17 -3.52
N HIS A 21 -3.03 -9.21 -3.79
CA HIS A 21 -3.35 -8.10 -4.68
C HIS A 21 -3.55 -8.55 -6.14
N VAL A 22 -2.84 -9.58 -6.59
CA VAL A 22 -3.07 -10.19 -7.90
C VAL A 22 -4.48 -10.82 -7.97
N PHE A 23 -4.84 -11.63 -6.97
CA PHE A 23 -6.17 -12.25 -6.93
C PHE A 23 -7.29 -11.23 -6.70
N TYR A 24 -7.03 -10.17 -5.95
CA TYR A 24 -7.98 -9.09 -5.70
C TYR A 24 -8.45 -8.39 -6.97
N GLN A 25 -7.64 -8.38 -8.04
CA GLN A 25 -8.04 -7.86 -9.35
C GLN A 25 -9.21 -8.66 -9.98
N PHE A 26 -9.42 -9.89 -9.54
CA PHE A 26 -10.46 -10.80 -10.06
C PHE A 26 -11.66 -10.94 -9.13
N ASN A 27 -11.79 -10.11 -8.09
CA ASN A 27 -12.96 -10.18 -7.20
C ASN A 27 -14.23 -9.71 -7.92
N SER A 28 -15.42 -10.18 -7.47
CA SER A 28 -16.71 -9.84 -8.10
C SER A 28 -17.38 -8.60 -7.51
N VAL A 29 -16.84 -8.01 -6.45
CA VAL A 29 -17.50 -6.94 -5.66
C VAL A 29 -17.18 -5.54 -6.17
N GLY A 30 -17.12 -5.34 -7.48
CA GLY A 30 -17.20 -4.02 -8.10
C GLY A 30 -16.17 -2.97 -7.66
N VAL A 31 -14.94 -3.38 -7.39
CA VAL A 31 -13.84 -2.42 -7.21
C VAL A 31 -13.50 -1.82 -8.58
N ILE A 32 -13.13 -0.55 -8.62
CA ILE A 32 -12.79 0.20 -9.83
C ILE A 32 -11.81 -0.55 -10.76
N THR A 33 -10.93 -1.35 -10.17
CA THR A 33 -9.96 -2.19 -10.89
C THR A 33 -10.60 -3.33 -11.71
N ASN A 34 -11.84 -3.71 -11.42
CA ASN A 34 -12.54 -4.83 -12.07
C ASN A 34 -13.37 -4.42 -13.30
N VAL A 35 -13.29 -3.17 -13.71
CA VAL A 35 -14.07 -2.65 -14.83
C VAL A 35 -13.75 -3.36 -16.14
N VAL A 36 -12.54 -3.93 -16.27
CA VAL A 36 -12.04 -4.54 -17.51
C VAL A 36 -12.07 -6.07 -17.47
N ILE A 37 -12.05 -6.67 -16.26
CA ILE A 37 -11.93 -8.11 -16.07
C ILE A 37 -13.17 -8.63 -15.35
N PRO A 38 -13.89 -9.64 -15.88
CA PRO A 38 -15.03 -10.22 -15.19
C PRO A 38 -14.59 -10.86 -13.86
N GLY A 39 -15.28 -10.50 -12.77
CA GLY A 39 -14.99 -11.02 -11.45
C GLY A 39 -15.30 -12.52 -11.32
N ILE A 40 -14.55 -13.21 -10.49
CA ILE A 40 -14.72 -14.64 -10.16
C ILE A 40 -15.27 -14.73 -8.73
N PRO A 41 -16.58 -15.00 -8.52
CA PRO A 41 -17.19 -15.03 -7.17
C PRO A 41 -16.55 -16.02 -6.21
N ALA A 42 -15.93 -17.09 -6.73
CA ALA A 42 -15.24 -18.09 -5.89
C ALA A 42 -14.01 -17.53 -5.16
N LEU A 43 -13.44 -16.41 -5.62
CA LEU A 43 -12.28 -15.76 -5.00
C LEU A 43 -12.68 -14.78 -3.88
N ASP A 44 -13.93 -14.36 -3.82
CA ASP A 44 -14.37 -13.33 -2.86
C ASP A 44 -14.21 -13.79 -1.41
N ALA A 45 -14.72 -14.97 -1.05
CA ALA A 45 -14.63 -15.49 0.31
C ALA A 45 -13.17 -15.66 0.80
N PRO A 46 -12.26 -16.33 0.06
CA PRO A 46 -10.85 -16.40 0.44
C PRO A 46 -10.18 -15.03 0.61
N LEU A 47 -10.48 -14.07 -0.26
CA LEU A 47 -9.89 -12.75 -0.21
C LEU A 47 -10.34 -11.96 1.04
N TYR A 48 -11.62 -12.02 1.38
CA TYR A 48 -12.14 -11.36 2.59
C TYR A 48 -11.62 -11.98 3.88
N VAL A 49 -11.39 -13.28 3.91
CA VAL A 49 -10.83 -13.97 5.08
C VAL A 49 -9.34 -13.66 5.23
N LEU A 50 -8.59 -13.63 4.15
CA LEU A 50 -7.12 -13.43 4.18
C LEU A 50 -6.75 -11.98 4.51
N TYR A 51 -7.53 -10.99 4.06
CA TYR A 51 -7.22 -9.58 4.22
C TYR A 51 -6.89 -9.15 5.66
N PRO A 52 -7.73 -9.38 6.67
CA PRO A 52 -7.42 -8.97 8.03
C PRO A 52 -6.22 -9.71 8.62
N TRP A 53 -5.98 -10.94 8.20
CA TRP A 53 -4.91 -11.78 8.74
C TRP A 53 -3.51 -11.26 8.42
N PHE A 54 -3.23 -11.01 7.15
CA PHE A 54 -1.88 -10.58 6.78
C PHE A 54 -1.61 -9.13 7.20
N MET A 55 -2.62 -8.28 7.29
CA MET A 55 -2.48 -6.93 7.82
C MET A 55 -2.08 -6.97 9.29
N ALA A 56 -2.81 -7.71 10.14
CA ALA A 56 -2.48 -7.89 11.54
C ALA A 56 -1.07 -8.49 11.72
N ALA A 57 -0.73 -9.51 10.94
CA ALA A 57 0.59 -10.16 11.00
C ALA A 57 1.73 -9.19 10.63
N LEU A 58 1.56 -8.33 9.63
CA LEU A 58 2.55 -7.32 9.27
C LEU A 58 2.77 -6.30 10.39
N PHE A 59 1.69 -5.81 11.02
CA PHE A 59 1.81 -4.89 12.17
C PHE A 59 2.53 -5.55 13.34
N MET A 60 2.19 -6.79 13.68
CA MET A 60 2.85 -7.54 14.76
C MET A 60 4.35 -7.71 14.50
N ILE A 61 4.74 -8.15 13.30
CA ILE A 61 6.14 -8.34 12.94
C ILE A 61 6.88 -7.01 12.95
N SER A 62 6.28 -5.95 12.44
CA SER A 62 6.88 -4.64 12.43
C SER A 62 7.11 -4.12 13.86
N GLY A 63 6.14 -4.27 14.76
CA GLY A 63 6.29 -3.93 16.18
C GLY A 63 7.41 -4.70 16.86
N ILE A 64 7.52 -6.02 16.60
CA ILE A 64 8.63 -6.84 17.13
C ILE A 64 9.98 -6.34 16.59
N CYS A 65 10.08 -6.05 15.31
CA CYS A 65 11.30 -5.53 14.69
C CYS A 65 11.68 -4.14 15.23
N ALA A 66 10.67 -3.27 15.43
CA ALA A 66 10.86 -1.96 16.04
C ALA A 66 11.46 -2.05 17.43
N ARG A 67 10.91 -2.92 18.29
CA ARG A 67 11.43 -3.17 19.64
C ARG A 67 12.90 -3.57 19.62
N TYR A 68 13.26 -4.59 18.84
CA TYR A 68 14.67 -5.03 18.73
C TYR A 68 15.59 -3.96 18.13
N SER A 69 15.07 -3.08 17.31
CA SER A 69 15.84 -1.98 16.74
C SER A 69 16.09 -0.89 17.78
N LEU A 70 15.09 -0.57 18.60
CA LEU A 70 15.17 0.42 19.67
C LEU A 70 16.08 -0.01 20.83
N GLU A 71 16.28 -1.31 21.06
CA GLU A 71 17.29 -1.80 22.01
C GLU A 71 18.74 -1.45 21.59
N LYS A 72 18.97 -1.14 20.32
CA LYS A 72 20.32 -0.90 19.78
C LYS A 72 20.59 0.55 19.38
N GLN A 73 19.57 1.37 19.29
CA GLN A 73 19.66 2.75 18.83
C GLN A 73 18.64 3.65 19.51
N THR A 74 18.93 4.93 19.55
CA THR A 74 17.99 5.92 20.11
C THR A 74 16.75 6.08 19.20
N GLY A 75 15.58 6.42 19.79
CA GLY A 75 14.36 6.64 19.03
C GLY A 75 14.52 7.63 17.88
N LYS A 76 15.28 8.71 18.08
CA LYS A 76 15.58 9.69 17.00
C LYS A 76 16.37 9.08 15.83
N GLN A 77 17.32 8.21 16.11
CA GLN A 77 18.11 7.52 15.07
C GLN A 77 17.24 6.51 14.32
N TYR A 78 16.40 5.79 15.05
CA TYR A 78 15.43 4.85 14.48
C TYR A 78 14.48 5.55 13.52
N LEU A 79 13.82 6.63 13.97
CA LEU A 79 12.88 7.41 13.18
C LEU A 79 13.54 8.02 11.94
N LYS A 80 14.72 8.64 12.09
CA LYS A 80 15.49 9.19 10.96
C LYS A 80 15.84 8.10 9.94
N GLY A 81 16.20 6.91 10.40
CA GLY A 81 16.48 5.76 9.53
C GLY A 81 15.24 5.30 8.76
N LYS A 82 14.09 5.23 9.42
CA LYS A 82 12.80 4.87 8.80
C LYS A 82 12.33 5.92 7.78
N VAL A 83 12.36 7.18 8.15
CA VAL A 83 12.00 8.28 7.24
C VAL A 83 12.83 8.20 5.97
N ARG A 84 14.16 8.05 6.11
CA ARG A 84 15.06 8.01 4.95
C ARG A 84 14.89 6.77 4.08
N ARG A 85 14.62 5.60 4.68
CA ARG A 85 14.57 4.31 3.95
C ARG A 85 13.18 3.93 3.48
N GLN A 86 12.14 4.47 4.08
CA GLN A 86 10.75 4.09 3.81
C GLN A 86 9.92 5.29 3.32
N LEU A 87 9.87 6.39 4.07
CA LEU A 87 9.00 7.52 3.74
C LEU A 87 9.47 8.24 2.47
N ILE A 88 10.75 8.60 2.38
CA ILE A 88 11.28 9.33 1.21
C ILE A 88 11.09 8.54 -0.08
N PRO A 89 11.47 7.25 -0.19
CA PRO A 89 11.23 6.48 -1.41
C PRO A 89 9.73 6.31 -1.73
N SER A 90 8.88 6.08 -0.73
CA SER A 90 7.44 5.90 -0.97
C SER A 90 6.79 7.18 -1.49
N VAL A 91 7.12 8.33 -0.91
CA VAL A 91 6.64 9.63 -1.40
C VAL A 91 7.17 9.89 -2.83
N ALA A 92 8.44 9.62 -3.08
CA ALA A 92 9.00 9.76 -4.43
C ALA A 92 8.25 8.88 -5.46
N ILE A 93 7.93 7.64 -5.13
CA ILE A 93 7.17 6.74 -6.00
C ILE A 93 5.75 7.26 -6.26
N ILE A 94 5.07 7.82 -5.24
CA ILE A 94 3.74 8.42 -5.41
C ILE A 94 3.80 9.56 -6.45
N PHE A 95 4.79 10.44 -6.37
CA PHE A 95 4.91 11.54 -7.32
C PHE A 95 5.45 11.12 -8.69
N LEU A 96 6.31 10.11 -8.78
CA LEU A 96 6.89 9.66 -10.05
C LEU A 96 5.98 8.70 -10.81
N ILE A 97 5.28 7.79 -10.12
CA ILE A 97 4.50 6.71 -10.73
C ILE A 97 3.01 6.80 -10.36
N GLY A 98 2.67 7.25 -9.13
CA GLY A 98 1.29 7.29 -8.64
C GLY A 98 0.34 8.07 -9.53
N TRP A 99 0.81 9.15 -10.17
CA TRP A 99 -0.01 9.91 -11.11
C TRP A 99 -0.50 9.07 -12.30
N SER A 100 0.29 8.10 -12.78
CA SER A 100 -0.09 7.26 -13.92
C SER A 100 -1.24 6.31 -13.56
N THR A 101 -1.19 5.70 -12.38
CA THR A 101 -2.30 4.87 -11.87
C THR A 101 -3.54 5.70 -11.58
N GLY A 102 -3.38 6.89 -10.99
CA GLY A 102 -4.47 7.82 -10.76
C GLY A 102 -5.11 8.33 -12.06
N TRP A 103 -4.31 8.61 -13.09
CA TRP A 103 -4.80 8.98 -14.41
C TRP A 103 -5.61 7.85 -15.06
N VAL A 104 -5.11 6.61 -15.01
CA VAL A 104 -5.86 5.44 -15.50
C VAL A 104 -7.18 5.29 -14.74
N THR A 105 -7.14 5.42 -13.40
CA THR A 105 -8.36 5.36 -12.58
C THR A 105 -9.37 6.44 -12.98
N ASP A 106 -8.92 7.66 -13.27
CA ASP A 106 -9.78 8.76 -13.71
C ASP A 106 -10.49 8.46 -15.03
N GLN A 107 -9.83 7.77 -15.97
CA GLN A 107 -10.45 7.38 -17.25
C GLN A 107 -11.66 6.44 -17.05
N TYR A 108 -11.64 5.59 -16.04
CA TYR A 108 -12.70 4.62 -15.77
C TYR A 108 -13.70 5.10 -14.71
N ALA A 109 -13.25 5.78 -13.68
CA ALA A 109 -14.07 6.20 -12.56
C ALA A 109 -14.59 7.63 -12.66
N ASN A 110 -14.11 8.42 -13.66
CA ASN A 110 -14.47 9.82 -13.85
C ASN A 110 -14.39 10.63 -12.54
N ILE A 111 -13.21 10.63 -11.91
CA ILE A 111 -12.95 11.22 -10.58
C ILE A 111 -13.44 12.68 -10.50
N PHE A 112 -13.39 13.42 -11.61
CA PHE A 112 -13.79 14.82 -11.68
C PHE A 112 -15.27 15.04 -12.07
N GLY A 113 -16.08 13.96 -12.23
CA GLY A 113 -17.52 14.04 -12.48
C GLY A 113 -17.90 14.86 -13.72
N GLY A 114 -17.07 14.84 -14.78
CA GLY A 114 -17.26 15.64 -16.01
C GLY A 114 -16.74 17.09 -15.94
N ASN A 115 -16.40 17.62 -14.76
CA ASN A 115 -15.86 18.97 -14.59
C ASN A 115 -14.33 19.04 -14.76
N GLY A 116 -13.71 17.98 -15.24
CA GLY A 116 -12.27 17.89 -15.43
C GLY A 116 -11.66 19.04 -16.24
N ALA A 117 -12.38 19.59 -17.23
CA ALA A 117 -11.89 20.70 -18.05
C ALA A 117 -11.64 21.99 -17.22
N GLN A 118 -12.37 22.20 -16.12
CA GLN A 118 -12.29 23.39 -15.29
C GLN A 118 -11.20 23.29 -14.19
N VAL A 119 -10.67 22.08 -13.93
CA VAL A 119 -9.68 21.84 -12.89
C VAL A 119 -8.28 22.15 -13.42
N PRO A 120 -7.49 23.00 -12.74
CA PRO A 120 -6.10 23.28 -13.11
C PRO A 120 -5.25 22.00 -13.19
N LEU A 121 -4.34 21.95 -14.15
CA LEU A 121 -3.51 20.75 -14.42
C LEU A 121 -2.71 20.31 -13.19
N VAL A 122 -2.23 21.27 -12.39
CA VAL A 122 -1.51 20.98 -11.14
C VAL A 122 -2.42 20.28 -10.13
N ALA A 123 -3.66 20.73 -9.98
CA ALA A 123 -4.63 20.13 -9.07
C ALA A 123 -4.99 18.70 -9.54
N LYS A 124 -5.19 18.50 -10.84
CA LYS A 124 -5.39 17.15 -11.43
C LYS A 124 -4.22 16.22 -11.11
N TYR A 125 -3.01 16.68 -11.35
CA TYR A 125 -1.81 15.90 -11.06
C TYR A 125 -1.75 15.48 -9.59
N LEU A 126 -2.01 16.38 -8.65
CA LEU A 126 -2.03 16.07 -7.23
C LEU A 126 -3.12 15.05 -6.87
N VAL A 127 -4.32 15.22 -7.43
CA VAL A 127 -5.44 14.27 -7.22
C VAL A 127 -5.06 12.90 -7.78
N TRP A 128 -4.49 12.82 -8.96
CA TRP A 128 -4.02 11.55 -9.55
C TRP A 128 -2.91 10.89 -8.71
N CYS A 129 -1.95 11.67 -8.20
CA CYS A 129 -0.93 11.17 -7.28
C CYS A 129 -1.54 10.57 -6.01
N LEU A 130 -2.52 11.25 -5.41
CA LEU A 130 -3.20 10.79 -4.20
C LEU A 130 -4.11 9.59 -4.47
N SER A 131 -4.82 9.57 -5.60
CA SER A 131 -5.64 8.43 -6.01
C SER A 131 -4.80 7.20 -6.35
N GLY A 132 -3.56 7.40 -6.80
CA GLY A 132 -2.61 6.35 -7.16
C GLY A 132 -1.79 5.79 -5.98
N ILE A 133 -2.06 6.20 -4.74
CA ILE A 133 -1.32 5.68 -3.56
C ILE A 133 -1.41 4.15 -3.46
N GLY A 134 -2.57 3.56 -3.82
CA GLY A 134 -2.74 2.11 -3.85
C GLY A 134 -2.22 1.42 -2.60
N VAL A 135 -1.36 0.42 -2.77
CA VAL A 135 -0.80 -0.41 -1.67
C VAL A 135 0.14 0.37 -0.74
N LEU A 136 0.64 1.54 -1.16
CA LEU A 136 1.60 2.34 -0.38
C LEU A 136 0.98 2.96 0.89
N TRP A 137 -0.35 3.09 0.96
CA TRP A 137 -1.04 3.59 2.15
C TRP A 137 -0.65 2.81 3.41
N PHE A 138 -0.51 1.48 3.28
CA PHE A 138 -0.12 0.61 4.39
C PHE A 138 1.29 0.93 4.93
N LEU A 139 2.22 1.31 4.06
CA LEU A 139 3.55 1.72 4.48
C LEU A 139 3.52 2.98 5.37
N HIS A 140 2.62 3.90 5.08
CA HIS A 140 2.45 5.13 5.86
C HIS A 140 1.79 4.85 7.21
N GLU A 141 0.75 4.00 7.24
CA GLU A 141 0.12 3.53 8.47
C GLU A 141 1.13 2.81 9.38
N LEU A 142 1.96 1.94 8.81
CA LEU A 142 3.00 1.24 9.54
C LEU A 142 4.01 2.21 10.17
N LEU A 143 4.38 3.26 9.44
CA LEU A 143 5.27 4.29 9.95
C LEU A 143 4.62 5.06 11.13
N LEU A 144 3.34 5.41 11.01
CA LEU A 144 2.61 6.12 12.06
C LEU A 144 2.46 5.29 13.33
N CYS A 145 2.25 3.99 13.22
CA CYS A 145 2.13 3.10 14.38
C CYS A 145 3.46 2.86 15.11
N GLU A 146 4.59 3.16 14.51
CA GLU A 146 5.92 2.94 15.08
C GLU A 146 6.60 4.21 15.61
N VAL A 147 5.94 5.37 15.49
CA VAL A 147 6.40 6.67 16.01
C VAL A 147 5.82 6.93 17.39
#